data_4bfe2e5ae3afdae8f8562d9ba2162be7
#
_entry.id   4bfe2e5ae3afdae8f8562d9ba2162be7
#
_cell.length_a   1.000
_cell.length_b   1.000
_cell.length_c   1.000
_cell.angle_alpha   90.00
_cell.angle_beta   90.00
_cell.angle_gamma   90.00
#
_symmetry.space_group_name_H-M   'P 1'
#
loop_
_entity.id
_entity.type
_entity.pdbx_description
1 polymer ?
#
loop_
_entity_poly.entity_id
_entity_poly.type
_entity_poly.pdbx_seq_one_letter_code
_entity_poly.pdbx_strand_id
1 'polypeptide(L)'
;KESPEIQECLLEMDIDPSKRLVNFGCNGDISIISSIDYTENGIEFYCSSLTDKITLNALGDFQAKNALPCIYVALDQKISTSSILKGLKDLEMTKMRTALLKVHDAKIIDDTYKSNPESAKAAIDTLMKVQAKKHIAVLADMLDLGPKENDLHAMIGCYAVEKNVDIVYATGPLSKYTIKACTNIESKWFETKDEIVEELKHLLNEDCAILIKGSRAMNMDEIVDKLKEM
;
A
#
# COMPACT_ATOMS: atom_id res chain seq x y z
N LYS A 1 6.41 17.68 -8.34
CA LYS A 1 7.51 18.61 -7.95
C LYS A 1 8.76 17.78 -7.95
N GLU A 2 9.75 18.24 -8.68
CA GLU A 2 11.09 17.63 -8.67
C GLU A 2 11.65 17.72 -7.25
N SER A 3 12.19 16.61 -6.76
CA SER A 3 12.90 16.62 -5.48
C SER A 3 14.15 17.50 -5.62
N PRO A 4 14.40 18.46 -4.71
CA PRO A 4 15.60 19.27 -4.74
C PRO A 4 16.89 18.43 -4.74
N GLU A 5 16.85 17.30 -4.04
CA GLU A 5 17.99 16.36 -3.95
C GLU A 5 18.29 15.72 -5.30
N ILE A 6 17.28 15.42 -6.11
CA ILE A 6 17.48 14.88 -7.46
C ILE A 6 18.13 15.93 -8.36
N GLN A 7 17.71 17.20 -8.27
CA GLN A 7 18.32 18.28 -9.06
C GLN A 7 19.80 18.50 -8.70
N GLU A 8 20.11 18.45 -7.41
CA GLU A 8 21.48 18.56 -6.92
C GLU A 8 22.36 17.40 -7.44
N CYS A 9 21.88 16.17 -7.33
CA CYS A 9 22.56 14.99 -7.89
C CYS A 9 22.77 15.08 -9.41
N LEU A 10 21.80 15.59 -10.16
CA LEU A 10 21.92 15.72 -11.61
C LEU A 10 22.98 16.75 -12.00
N LEU A 11 23.08 17.86 -11.24
CA LEU A 11 24.14 18.86 -11.41
C LEU A 11 25.53 18.29 -11.10
N GLU A 12 25.64 17.52 -10.01
CA GLU A 12 26.89 16.84 -9.63
C GLU A 12 27.36 15.82 -10.68
N MET A 13 26.42 15.16 -11.36
CA MET A 13 26.69 14.14 -12.38
C MET A 13 26.90 14.73 -13.78
N ASP A 14 26.87 16.04 -13.96
CA ASP A 14 26.97 16.75 -15.27
C ASP A 14 25.97 16.19 -16.31
N ILE A 15 24.77 15.84 -15.85
CA ILE A 15 23.67 15.33 -16.69
C ILE A 15 22.85 16.54 -17.15
N ASP A 16 22.77 16.74 -18.46
CA ASP A 16 21.86 17.73 -19.06
C ASP A 16 20.40 17.25 -18.87
N PRO A 17 19.61 17.87 -17.98
CA PRO A 17 18.25 17.45 -17.69
C PRO A 17 17.35 17.45 -18.93
N SER A 18 17.58 18.39 -19.85
CA SER A 18 16.74 18.57 -21.04
C SER A 18 16.83 17.39 -22.03
N LYS A 19 17.85 16.57 -21.92
CA LYS A 19 18.11 15.47 -22.88
C LYS A 19 17.81 14.08 -22.37
N ARG A 20 17.69 13.89 -21.05
CA ARG A 20 17.62 12.55 -20.43
C ARG A 20 16.59 12.41 -19.31
N LEU A 21 15.97 13.50 -18.87
CA LEU A 21 14.98 13.47 -17.80
C LEU A 21 13.58 13.29 -18.35
N VAL A 22 12.87 12.33 -17.80
CA VAL A 22 11.45 12.16 -17.97
C VAL A 22 10.79 12.28 -16.61
N ASN A 23 9.94 13.27 -16.47
CA ASN A 23 9.18 13.50 -15.25
C ASN A 23 7.86 12.76 -15.31
N PHE A 24 7.49 12.11 -14.20
CA PHE A 24 6.20 11.47 -14.06
C PHE A 24 5.51 11.89 -12.76
N GLY A 25 4.18 11.92 -12.76
CA GLY A 25 3.37 12.37 -11.64
C GLY A 25 2.38 13.45 -12.03
N CYS A 26 1.98 14.32 -11.10
CA CYS A 26 0.86 15.25 -11.30
C CYS A 26 1.08 16.31 -12.41
N ASN A 27 2.32 16.65 -12.77
CA ASN A 27 2.67 17.64 -13.80
C ASN A 27 3.87 17.17 -14.62
N GLY A 28 4.08 15.89 -14.76
CA GLY A 28 5.20 15.33 -15.52
C GLY A 28 4.85 15.12 -17.00
N ASP A 29 5.86 14.65 -17.76
CA ASP A 29 5.72 14.24 -19.16
C ASP A 29 4.69 13.12 -19.33
N ILE A 30 4.52 12.29 -18.29
CA ILE A 30 3.43 11.34 -18.15
C ILE A 30 2.79 11.51 -16.77
N SER A 31 1.46 11.65 -16.73
CA SER A 31 0.71 11.93 -15.52
C SER A 31 -0.63 11.16 -15.48
N ILE A 32 -1.14 10.96 -14.26
CA ILE A 32 -2.51 10.48 -14.05
C ILE A 32 -3.44 11.67 -14.26
N ILE A 33 -4.44 11.52 -15.15
CA ILE A 33 -5.36 12.59 -15.56
C ILE A 33 -6.81 12.38 -15.12
N SER A 34 -7.07 11.37 -14.29
CA SER A 34 -8.40 11.05 -13.74
C SER A 34 -8.32 10.75 -12.25
N SER A 35 -9.49 10.57 -11.61
CA SER A 35 -9.57 9.80 -10.36
C SER A 35 -9.03 8.40 -10.56
N ILE A 36 -8.62 7.76 -9.46
CA ILE A 36 -8.27 6.34 -9.42
C ILE A 36 -9.46 5.61 -8.82
N ASP A 37 -10.10 4.76 -9.63
CA ASP A 37 -11.25 3.98 -9.24
C ASP A 37 -10.78 2.60 -8.73
N TYR A 38 -11.28 2.19 -7.56
CA TYR A 38 -10.99 0.89 -6.97
C TYR A 38 -12.04 -0.12 -7.44
N THR A 39 -11.57 -1.26 -7.94
CA THR A 39 -12.39 -2.38 -8.40
C THR A 39 -12.16 -3.63 -7.54
N GLU A 40 -12.87 -4.71 -7.82
CA GLU A 40 -12.67 -5.99 -7.12
C GLU A 40 -11.26 -6.58 -7.32
N ASN A 41 -10.61 -6.26 -8.45
CA ASN A 41 -9.35 -6.89 -8.84
C ASN A 41 -8.17 -5.91 -8.95
N GLY A 42 -8.35 -4.65 -8.51
CA GLY A 42 -7.28 -3.67 -8.62
C GLY A 42 -7.79 -2.25 -8.77
N ILE A 43 -7.12 -1.45 -9.59
CA ILE A 43 -7.45 -0.05 -9.83
C ILE A 43 -7.61 0.26 -11.32
N GLU A 44 -8.42 1.28 -11.63
CA GLU A 44 -8.60 1.82 -12.95
C GLU A 44 -8.34 3.33 -12.98
N PHE A 45 -7.68 3.81 -14.03
CA PHE A 45 -7.34 5.23 -14.19
C PHE A 45 -7.01 5.57 -15.64
N TYR A 46 -6.87 6.87 -15.93
CA TYR A 46 -6.36 7.36 -17.21
C TYR A 46 -5.02 8.07 -17.01
N CYS A 47 -4.13 7.96 -17.99
CA CYS A 47 -2.89 8.71 -18.02
C CYS A 47 -2.79 9.58 -19.29
N SER A 48 -1.93 10.59 -19.26
CA SER A 48 -1.78 11.57 -20.33
C SER A 48 -1.25 10.99 -21.67
N SER A 49 -0.59 9.85 -21.61
CA SER A 49 0.08 9.25 -22.78
C SER A 49 -0.72 8.12 -23.46
N LEU A 50 -1.87 7.74 -22.90
CA LEU A 50 -2.77 6.73 -23.46
C LEU A 50 -4.20 7.27 -23.47
N THR A 51 -4.94 6.97 -24.54
CA THR A 51 -6.36 7.36 -24.68
C THR A 51 -7.30 6.40 -23.98
N ASP A 52 -6.87 5.17 -23.81
CA ASP A 52 -7.69 4.11 -23.23
C ASP A 52 -7.56 4.08 -21.70
N LYS A 53 -8.64 3.62 -21.07
CA LYS A 53 -8.66 3.37 -19.63
C LYS A 53 -7.67 2.25 -19.28
N ILE A 54 -6.84 2.49 -18.29
CA ILE A 54 -5.88 1.51 -17.77
C ILE A 54 -6.55 0.75 -16.65
N THR A 55 -6.58 -0.58 -16.76
CA THR A 55 -6.87 -1.48 -15.65
C THR A 55 -5.56 -2.05 -15.14
N LEU A 56 -5.26 -1.86 -13.87
CA LEU A 56 -4.05 -2.35 -13.23
C LEU A 56 -4.43 -3.35 -12.13
N ASN A 57 -3.99 -4.59 -12.27
CA ASN A 57 -4.24 -5.63 -11.27
C ASN A 57 -3.32 -5.46 -10.04
N ALA A 58 -3.51 -4.35 -9.35
CA ALA A 58 -2.79 -3.98 -8.13
C ALA A 58 -3.63 -2.97 -7.33
N LEU A 59 -3.46 -2.94 -6.01
CA LEU A 59 -4.14 -1.99 -5.14
C LEU A 59 -3.23 -0.83 -4.73
N GLY A 60 -3.82 0.33 -4.57
CA GLY A 60 -3.18 1.54 -4.04
C GLY A 60 -2.82 2.57 -5.10
N ASP A 61 -3.08 3.84 -4.81
CA ASP A 61 -2.79 4.96 -5.72
C ASP A 61 -1.31 5.05 -6.10
N PHE A 62 -0.43 4.61 -5.21
CA PHE A 62 1.01 4.56 -5.49
C PHE A 62 1.34 3.56 -6.61
N GLN A 63 0.54 2.52 -6.82
CA GLN A 63 0.74 1.58 -7.92
C GLN A 63 0.41 2.21 -9.28
N ALA A 64 -0.61 3.07 -9.34
CA ALA A 64 -0.85 3.86 -10.56
C ALA A 64 0.36 4.74 -10.88
N LYS A 65 0.96 5.39 -9.87
CA LYS A 65 2.19 6.19 -10.05
C LYS A 65 3.37 5.34 -10.50
N ASN A 66 3.53 4.14 -9.93
CA ASN A 66 4.59 3.20 -10.30
C ASN A 66 4.42 2.65 -11.73
N ALA A 67 3.20 2.58 -12.24
CA ALA A 67 2.94 2.16 -13.62
C ALA A 67 3.36 3.20 -14.66
N LEU A 68 3.35 4.51 -14.33
CA LEU A 68 3.66 5.57 -15.28
C LEU A 68 5.03 5.42 -15.96
N PRO A 69 6.17 5.23 -15.23
CA PRO A 69 7.45 5.04 -15.88
C PRO A 69 7.50 3.75 -16.72
N CYS A 70 6.81 2.70 -16.30
CA CYS A 70 6.73 1.46 -17.09
C CYS A 70 5.99 1.68 -18.41
N ILE A 71 4.87 2.42 -18.39
CA ILE A 71 4.12 2.81 -19.58
C ILE A 71 4.99 3.66 -20.50
N TYR A 72 5.69 4.65 -19.94
CA TYR A 72 6.57 5.52 -20.73
C TYR A 72 7.66 4.72 -21.45
N VAL A 73 8.40 3.88 -20.73
CA VAL A 73 9.45 3.04 -21.32
C VAL A 73 8.88 2.11 -22.39
N ALA A 74 7.72 1.51 -22.17
CA ALA A 74 7.08 0.62 -23.14
C ALA A 74 6.70 1.37 -24.43
N LEU A 75 6.17 2.60 -24.31
CA LEU A 75 5.86 3.46 -25.46
C LEU A 75 7.14 3.89 -26.22
N ASP A 76 8.20 4.26 -25.49
CA ASP A 76 9.51 4.60 -26.08
C ASP A 76 10.09 3.41 -26.88
N GLN A 77 9.94 2.20 -26.38
CA GLN A 77 10.31 0.96 -27.06
C GLN A 77 9.32 0.53 -28.14
N LYS A 78 8.32 1.38 -28.49
CA LYS A 78 7.32 1.13 -29.55
C LYS A 78 6.47 -0.12 -29.31
N ILE A 79 6.26 -0.50 -28.07
CA ILE A 79 5.30 -1.55 -27.71
C ILE A 79 3.89 -1.04 -27.98
N SER A 80 3.03 -1.87 -28.58
CA SER A 80 1.67 -1.46 -28.89
C SER A 80 0.86 -1.15 -27.64
N THR A 81 -0.02 -0.15 -27.71
CA THR A 81 -0.93 0.22 -26.60
C THR A 81 -1.72 -0.98 -26.09
N SER A 82 -2.22 -1.83 -27.00
CA SER A 82 -2.96 -3.04 -26.63
C SER A 82 -2.11 -4.03 -25.79
N SER A 83 -0.82 -4.18 -26.13
CA SER A 83 0.09 -5.02 -25.36
C SER A 83 0.42 -4.43 -23.99
N ILE A 84 0.57 -3.09 -23.91
CA ILE A 84 0.80 -2.39 -22.64
C ILE A 84 -0.41 -2.57 -21.71
N LEU A 85 -1.62 -2.29 -22.21
CA LEU A 85 -2.85 -2.43 -21.44
C LEU A 85 -3.08 -3.87 -20.97
N LYS A 86 -2.80 -4.84 -21.85
CA LYS A 86 -2.88 -6.25 -21.48
C LYS A 86 -1.89 -6.61 -20.39
N GLY A 87 -0.62 -6.20 -20.51
CA GLY A 87 0.42 -6.48 -19.51
C GLY A 87 0.11 -5.89 -18.13
N LEU A 88 -0.49 -4.69 -18.08
CA LEU A 88 -0.92 -4.05 -16.82
C LEU A 88 -2.11 -4.79 -16.20
N LYS A 89 -3.06 -5.23 -17.01
CA LYS A 89 -4.22 -5.99 -16.55
C LYS A 89 -3.84 -7.40 -16.06
N ASP A 90 -2.91 -8.05 -16.76
CA ASP A 90 -2.46 -9.40 -16.44
C ASP A 90 -1.29 -9.42 -15.42
N LEU A 91 -1.00 -8.26 -14.79
CA LEU A 91 0.07 -8.16 -13.80
C LEU A 91 -0.18 -9.09 -12.61
N GLU A 92 0.77 -9.94 -12.32
CA GLU A 92 0.80 -10.74 -11.10
C GLU A 92 1.61 -9.98 -10.02
N MET A 93 0.92 -9.58 -8.97
CA MET A 93 1.58 -8.90 -7.85
C MET A 93 2.49 -9.85 -7.09
N THR A 94 3.66 -9.36 -6.71
CA THR A 94 4.54 -10.07 -5.78
C THR A 94 3.82 -10.29 -4.46
N LYS A 95 3.83 -11.52 -3.95
CA LYS A 95 3.29 -11.86 -2.62
C LYS A 95 3.82 -10.87 -1.56
N MET A 96 3.02 -10.62 -0.53
CA MET A 96 3.37 -9.74 0.59
C MET A 96 3.52 -8.25 0.26
N ARG A 97 3.12 -7.80 -0.94
CA ARG A 97 3.20 -6.39 -1.39
C ARG A 97 1.84 -5.90 -1.85
N THR A 98 0.99 -5.54 -0.90
CA THR A 98 -0.37 -5.02 -1.11
C THR A 98 -1.21 -5.99 -1.98
N ALA A 99 -0.98 -7.30 -1.80
CA ALA A 99 -1.74 -8.33 -2.52
C ALA A 99 -3.13 -8.47 -1.90
N LEU A 100 -4.18 -8.42 -2.75
CA LEU A 100 -5.56 -8.62 -2.30
C LEU A 100 -5.90 -10.11 -2.36
N LEU A 101 -6.40 -10.60 -1.24
CA LEU A 101 -6.81 -11.99 -1.06
C LEU A 101 -8.24 -12.01 -0.55
N LYS A 102 -9.03 -12.99 -0.95
CA LYS A 102 -10.35 -13.25 -0.38
C LYS A 102 -10.28 -14.50 0.49
N VAL A 103 -10.67 -14.35 1.75
CA VAL A 103 -10.75 -15.45 2.71
C VAL A 103 -12.15 -15.41 3.31
N HIS A 104 -12.98 -16.40 3.01
CA HIS A 104 -14.44 -16.38 3.25
C HIS A 104 -15.06 -15.10 2.66
N ASP A 105 -15.73 -14.28 3.46
CA ASP A 105 -16.32 -13.01 3.03
C ASP A 105 -15.42 -11.80 3.28
N ALA A 106 -14.27 -12.00 3.93
CA ALA A 106 -13.29 -10.96 4.21
C ALA A 106 -12.31 -10.74 3.03
N LYS A 107 -11.90 -9.48 2.86
CA LYS A 107 -10.85 -9.06 1.92
C LYS A 107 -9.58 -8.79 2.71
N ILE A 108 -8.51 -9.53 2.46
CA ILE A 108 -7.23 -9.38 3.16
C ILE A 108 -6.25 -8.67 2.23
N ILE A 109 -5.67 -7.57 2.69
CA ILE A 109 -4.56 -6.87 2.04
C ILE A 109 -3.26 -7.34 2.70
N ASP A 110 -2.54 -8.22 2.01
CA ASP A 110 -1.24 -8.71 2.45
C ASP A 110 -0.13 -7.72 2.06
N ASP A 111 0.37 -6.95 3.01
CA ASP A 111 1.48 -6.00 2.85
C ASP A 111 2.59 -6.25 3.88
N THR A 112 2.96 -7.53 4.03
CA THR A 112 3.81 -8.03 5.11
C THR A 112 5.31 -8.05 4.78
N TYR A 113 5.73 -7.55 3.59
CA TYR A 113 7.13 -7.59 3.18
C TYR A 113 8.00 -6.56 3.90
N LYS A 114 7.54 -5.32 4.02
CA LYS A 114 8.29 -4.21 4.61
C LYS A 114 7.34 -3.14 5.16
N SER A 115 7.76 -2.49 6.24
CA SER A 115 6.99 -1.38 6.81
C SER A 115 7.90 -0.21 7.16
N ASN A 116 7.47 0.99 6.77
CA ASN A 116 7.99 2.27 7.22
C ASN A 116 6.80 3.25 7.31
N PRO A 117 6.97 4.45 7.91
CA PRO A 117 5.85 5.36 8.15
C PRO A 117 5.07 5.75 6.89
N GLU A 118 5.76 6.02 5.77
CA GLU A 118 5.12 6.42 4.51
C GLU A 118 4.33 5.26 3.89
N SER A 119 4.93 4.07 3.86
CA SER A 119 4.25 2.88 3.35
C SER A 119 3.10 2.43 4.24
N ALA A 120 3.18 2.63 5.56
CA ALA A 120 2.09 2.32 6.49
C ALA A 120 0.89 3.25 6.26
N LYS A 121 1.12 4.56 6.08
CA LYS A 121 0.07 5.52 5.71
C LYS A 121 -0.57 5.16 4.37
N ALA A 122 0.23 4.88 3.35
CA ALA A 122 -0.27 4.50 2.03
C ALA A 122 -1.10 3.20 2.07
N ALA A 123 -0.72 2.23 2.92
CA ALA A 123 -1.47 1.00 3.11
C ALA A 123 -2.81 1.24 3.84
N ILE A 124 -2.84 2.12 4.85
CA ILE A 124 -4.07 2.53 5.52
C ILE A 124 -4.99 3.28 4.53
N ASP A 125 -4.47 4.20 3.72
CA ASP A 125 -5.25 4.87 2.67
C ASP A 125 -5.83 3.86 1.66
N THR A 126 -5.07 2.83 1.32
CA THR A 126 -5.54 1.74 0.45
C THR A 126 -6.63 0.92 1.12
N LEU A 127 -6.46 0.56 2.40
CA LEU A 127 -7.47 -0.15 3.18
C LEU A 127 -8.81 0.59 3.14
N MET A 128 -8.80 1.90 3.41
CA MET A 128 -10.03 2.72 3.47
C MET A 128 -10.73 2.89 2.12
N LYS A 129 -10.06 2.59 1.02
CA LYS A 129 -10.65 2.63 -0.34
C LYS A 129 -11.21 1.29 -0.79
N VAL A 130 -10.84 0.20 -0.14
CA VAL A 130 -11.43 -1.12 -0.41
C VAL A 130 -12.86 -1.14 0.10
N GLN A 131 -13.81 -1.47 -0.78
CA GLN A 131 -15.23 -1.53 -0.41
C GLN A 131 -15.48 -2.64 0.60
N ALA A 132 -15.89 -2.27 1.80
CA ALA A 132 -16.26 -3.17 2.91
C ALA A 132 -17.10 -2.41 3.94
N LYS A 133 -17.78 -3.14 4.83
CA LYS A 133 -18.54 -2.53 5.94
C LYS A 133 -17.65 -2.16 7.12
N LYS A 134 -16.54 -2.86 7.28
CA LYS A 134 -15.60 -2.68 8.39
C LYS A 134 -14.15 -2.72 7.90
N HIS A 135 -13.33 -1.81 8.37
CA HIS A 135 -11.92 -1.70 8.00
C HIS A 135 -11.03 -1.96 9.22
N ILE A 136 -10.17 -2.96 9.12
CA ILE A 136 -9.33 -3.46 10.21
C ILE A 136 -7.86 -3.35 9.82
N ALA A 137 -7.05 -2.67 10.61
CA ALA A 137 -5.61 -2.62 10.42
C ALA A 137 -4.89 -3.49 11.44
N VAL A 138 -4.15 -4.49 10.98
CA VAL A 138 -3.27 -5.34 11.80
C VAL A 138 -1.84 -4.92 11.53
N LEU A 139 -1.22 -4.26 12.50
CA LEU A 139 0.06 -3.60 12.36
C LEU A 139 1.12 -4.23 13.27
N ALA A 140 2.34 -4.37 12.76
CA ALA A 140 3.48 -4.74 13.58
C ALA A 140 4.59 -3.69 13.49
N ASP A 141 5.67 -3.92 14.22
CA ASP A 141 6.76 -2.97 14.33
C ASP A 141 7.34 -2.60 12.97
N MET A 142 7.62 -1.31 12.82
CA MET A 142 8.45 -0.74 11.78
C MET A 142 9.88 -0.66 12.31
N LEU A 143 10.75 -1.50 11.79
CA LEU A 143 12.14 -1.59 12.22
C LEU A 143 13.04 -0.60 11.47
N ASP A 144 14.24 -0.38 12.03
CA ASP A 144 15.30 0.47 11.43
C ASP A 144 14.92 1.96 11.29
N LEU A 145 14.05 2.47 12.16
CA LEU A 145 13.63 3.89 12.15
C LEU A 145 14.53 4.83 12.98
N GLY A 146 15.48 4.26 13.72
CA GLY A 146 16.39 5.03 14.56
C GLY A 146 15.70 5.67 15.77
N PRO A 147 16.26 6.74 16.35
CA PRO A 147 15.85 7.26 17.66
C PRO A 147 14.41 7.82 17.74
N LYS A 148 13.74 8.00 16.60
CA LYS A 148 12.34 8.48 16.52
C LYS A 148 11.32 7.35 16.37
N GLU A 149 11.72 6.09 16.53
CA GLU A 149 10.85 4.94 16.29
C GLU A 149 9.53 4.99 17.10
N ASN A 150 9.57 5.40 18.36
CA ASN A 150 8.38 5.51 19.19
C ASN A 150 7.37 6.56 18.68
N ASP A 151 7.88 7.74 18.31
CA ASP A 151 7.05 8.83 17.78
C ASP A 151 6.45 8.45 16.42
N LEU A 152 7.23 7.76 15.59
CA LEU A 152 6.78 7.31 14.28
C LEU A 152 5.69 6.23 14.38
N HIS A 153 5.78 5.33 15.37
CA HIS A 153 4.70 4.38 15.66
C HIS A 153 3.45 5.07 16.18
N ALA A 154 3.59 6.01 17.11
CA ALA A 154 2.46 6.82 17.61
C ALA A 154 1.79 7.60 16.47
N MET A 155 2.57 8.17 15.55
CA MET A 155 2.05 8.87 14.37
C MET A 155 1.16 7.97 13.52
N ILE A 156 1.48 6.69 13.35
CA ILE A 156 0.64 5.75 12.59
C ILE A 156 -0.67 5.48 13.32
N GLY A 157 -0.66 5.38 14.66
CA GLY A 157 -1.89 5.26 15.44
C GLY A 157 -2.80 6.48 15.27
N CYS A 158 -2.25 7.69 15.38
CA CYS A 158 -3.00 8.93 15.11
C CYS A 158 -3.55 8.96 13.68
N TYR A 159 -2.76 8.48 12.69
CA TYR A 159 -3.21 8.44 11.30
C TYR A 159 -4.36 7.47 11.07
N ALA A 160 -4.34 6.30 11.72
CA ALA A 160 -5.46 5.36 11.67
C ALA A 160 -6.75 5.99 12.22
N VAL A 161 -6.66 6.75 13.31
CA VAL A 161 -7.81 7.52 13.87
C VAL A 161 -8.29 8.58 12.88
N GLU A 162 -7.38 9.38 12.31
CA GLU A 162 -7.71 10.41 11.31
C GLU A 162 -8.46 9.83 10.11
N LYS A 163 -8.08 8.62 9.68
CA LYS A 163 -8.70 7.92 8.56
C LYS A 163 -9.97 7.17 8.93
N ASN A 164 -10.38 7.17 10.19
CA ASN A 164 -11.56 6.45 10.67
C ASN A 164 -11.47 4.93 10.44
N VAL A 165 -10.31 4.33 10.69
CA VAL A 165 -10.18 2.87 10.73
C VAL A 165 -11.03 2.35 11.87
N ASP A 166 -11.84 1.31 11.64
CA ASP A 166 -12.77 0.81 12.66
C ASP A 166 -12.05 0.09 13.80
N ILE A 167 -11.06 -0.74 13.44
CA ILE A 167 -10.31 -1.55 14.41
C ILE A 167 -8.81 -1.51 14.10
N VAL A 168 -7.98 -1.31 15.13
CA VAL A 168 -6.53 -1.45 15.01
C VAL A 168 -6.02 -2.52 15.97
N TYR A 169 -5.50 -3.61 15.43
CA TYR A 169 -4.78 -4.62 16.17
C TYR A 169 -3.28 -4.47 15.95
N ALA A 170 -2.49 -4.73 16.96
CA ALA A 170 -1.04 -4.63 16.82
C ALA A 170 -0.28 -5.66 17.64
N THR A 171 0.93 -5.99 17.18
CA THR A 171 1.90 -6.84 17.89
C THR A 171 3.31 -6.30 17.73
N GLY A 172 4.16 -6.61 18.69
CA GLY A 172 5.53 -6.11 18.76
C GLY A 172 5.71 -4.99 19.79
N PRO A 173 6.91 -4.85 20.35
CA PRO A 173 7.17 -3.90 21.44
C PRO A 173 6.93 -2.43 21.07
N LEU A 174 7.30 -2.03 19.84
CA LEU A 174 7.14 -0.65 19.36
C LEU A 174 5.69 -0.33 18.96
N SER A 175 4.93 -1.31 18.52
CA SER A 175 3.53 -1.15 18.15
C SER A 175 2.61 -0.85 19.34
N LYS A 176 3.11 -0.97 20.59
CA LYS A 176 2.43 -0.45 21.78
C LYS A 176 2.20 1.07 21.70
N TYR A 177 3.12 1.80 21.08
CA TYR A 177 2.97 3.24 20.86
C TYR A 177 1.87 3.55 19.82
N THR A 178 1.72 2.70 18.80
CA THR A 178 0.62 2.78 17.83
C THR A 178 -0.71 2.65 18.55
N ILE A 179 -0.89 1.59 19.36
CA ILE A 179 -2.14 1.35 20.10
C ILE A 179 -2.44 2.47 21.09
N LYS A 180 -1.43 2.96 21.82
CA LYS A 180 -1.60 4.07 22.76
C LYS A 180 -2.11 5.34 22.08
N ALA A 181 -1.77 5.55 20.81
CA ALA A 181 -2.19 6.71 20.03
C ALA A 181 -3.55 6.51 19.34
N CYS A 182 -4.10 5.30 19.29
CA CYS A 182 -5.43 4.99 18.75
C CYS A 182 -6.52 5.41 19.74
N THR A 183 -6.78 6.71 19.85
CA THR A 183 -7.84 7.24 20.72
C THR A 183 -9.20 7.20 20.01
N ASN A 184 -10.26 6.81 20.75
CA ASN A 184 -11.66 6.79 20.27
C ASN A 184 -11.96 5.80 19.12
N ILE A 185 -11.08 4.85 18.85
CA ILE A 185 -11.35 3.71 17.98
C ILE A 185 -11.06 2.41 18.72
N GLU A 186 -11.67 1.32 18.28
CA GLU A 186 -11.37 0.00 18.85
C GLU A 186 -9.92 -0.37 18.54
N SER A 187 -9.13 -0.65 19.59
CA SER A 187 -7.72 -0.99 19.40
C SER A 187 -7.21 -1.91 20.50
N LYS A 188 -6.38 -2.89 20.13
CA LYS A 188 -5.84 -3.90 21.04
C LYS A 188 -4.41 -4.31 20.64
N TRP A 189 -3.53 -4.35 21.62
CA TRP A 189 -2.20 -4.93 21.46
C TRP A 189 -2.20 -6.39 21.91
N PHE A 190 -1.51 -7.24 21.15
CA PHE A 190 -1.40 -8.67 21.41
C PHE A 190 0.06 -9.07 21.59
N GLU A 191 0.31 -10.01 22.47
CA GLU A 191 1.64 -10.54 22.70
C GLU A 191 2.08 -11.45 21.55
N THR A 192 1.14 -12.22 21.01
CA THR A 192 1.38 -13.21 19.96
C THR A 192 0.51 -12.97 18.73
N LYS A 193 0.99 -13.45 17.58
CA LYS A 193 0.22 -13.47 16.33
C LYS A 193 -0.98 -14.42 16.40
N ASP A 194 -0.88 -15.47 17.18
CA ASP A 194 -1.97 -16.46 17.35
C ASP A 194 -3.19 -15.83 18.01
N GLU A 195 -2.99 -14.97 19.00
CA GLU A 195 -4.07 -14.21 19.63
C GLU A 195 -4.79 -13.30 18.61
N ILE A 196 -4.03 -12.67 17.69
CA ILE A 196 -4.62 -11.85 16.60
C ILE A 196 -5.45 -12.74 15.67
N VAL A 197 -4.94 -13.90 15.30
CA VAL A 197 -5.64 -14.85 14.43
C VAL A 197 -6.97 -15.31 15.07
N GLU A 198 -6.97 -15.61 16.37
CA GLU A 198 -8.20 -16.00 17.07
C GLU A 198 -9.25 -14.87 17.07
N GLU A 199 -8.85 -13.61 17.27
CA GLU A 199 -9.77 -12.48 17.19
C GLU A 199 -10.30 -12.29 15.76
N LEU A 200 -9.44 -12.41 14.74
CA LEU A 200 -9.84 -12.24 13.35
C LEU A 200 -10.76 -13.34 12.84
N LYS A 201 -10.69 -14.56 13.39
CA LYS A 201 -11.60 -15.67 13.00
C LYS A 201 -13.07 -15.28 13.05
N HIS A 202 -13.46 -14.55 14.07
CA HIS A 202 -14.86 -14.14 14.26
C HIS A 202 -15.31 -13.08 13.24
N LEU A 203 -14.35 -12.42 12.57
CA LEU A 203 -14.58 -11.35 11.61
C LEU A 203 -14.53 -11.83 10.15
N LEU A 204 -13.99 -13.02 9.87
CA LEU A 204 -13.85 -13.54 8.50
C LEU A 204 -15.19 -13.77 7.77
N ASN A 205 -16.29 -13.96 8.49
CA ASN A 205 -17.62 -14.12 7.94
C ASN A 205 -18.40 -12.80 7.82
N GLU A 206 -17.73 -11.68 8.06
CA GLU A 206 -18.25 -10.33 7.89
C GLU A 206 -17.70 -9.73 6.61
N ASP A 207 -18.44 -8.80 6.00
CA ASP A 207 -17.96 -7.99 4.89
C ASP A 207 -16.95 -6.96 5.44
N CYS A 208 -15.70 -7.39 5.60
CA CYS A 208 -14.62 -6.57 6.14
C CYS A 208 -13.39 -6.58 5.22
N ALA A 209 -12.62 -5.49 5.31
CA ALA A 209 -11.30 -5.37 4.73
C ALA A 209 -10.24 -5.36 5.84
N ILE A 210 -9.26 -6.24 5.75
CA ILE A 210 -8.22 -6.44 6.76
C ILE A 210 -6.86 -6.16 6.12
N LEU A 211 -6.16 -5.11 6.57
CA LEU A 211 -4.77 -4.86 6.22
C LEU A 211 -3.86 -5.59 7.20
N ILE A 212 -2.91 -6.37 6.71
CA ILE A 212 -1.86 -7.00 7.54
C ILE A 212 -0.50 -6.47 7.09
N LYS A 213 0.21 -5.76 7.99
CA LYS A 213 1.46 -5.07 7.66
C LYS A 213 2.45 -5.04 8.82
N GLY A 214 3.73 -5.22 8.48
CA GLY A 214 4.86 -5.11 9.40
C GLY A 214 6.20 -5.18 8.68
N SER A 215 7.28 -4.95 9.40
CA SER A 215 8.63 -5.21 8.87
C SER A 215 8.84 -6.70 8.62
N ARG A 216 9.68 -7.07 7.66
CA ARG A 216 9.89 -8.47 7.26
C ARG A 216 10.23 -9.38 8.45
N ALA A 217 11.07 -8.91 9.36
CA ALA A 217 11.46 -9.66 10.54
C ALA A 217 10.33 -9.94 11.55
N MET A 218 9.18 -9.27 11.40
CA MET A 218 8.00 -9.51 12.22
C MET A 218 7.20 -10.73 11.74
N ASN A 219 7.49 -11.26 10.55
CA ASN A 219 6.85 -12.44 9.96
C ASN A 219 5.30 -12.37 10.02
N MET A 220 4.73 -11.23 9.63
CA MET A 220 3.28 -11.02 9.67
C MET A 220 2.53 -11.84 8.62
N ASP A 221 3.23 -12.36 7.63
CA ASP A 221 2.73 -13.34 6.66
C ASP A 221 2.19 -14.63 7.32
N GLU A 222 2.70 -15.02 8.50
CA GLU A 222 2.15 -16.14 9.27
C GLU A 222 0.66 -15.96 9.63
N ILE A 223 0.22 -14.71 9.90
CA ILE A 223 -1.20 -14.43 10.13
C ILE A 223 -1.99 -14.68 8.85
N VAL A 224 -1.49 -14.16 7.71
CA VAL A 224 -2.15 -14.33 6.41
C VAL A 224 -2.30 -15.81 6.07
N ASP A 225 -1.25 -16.60 6.26
CA ASP A 225 -1.27 -18.03 5.93
C ASP A 225 -2.24 -18.80 6.84
N LYS A 226 -2.24 -18.52 8.15
CA LYS A 226 -3.20 -19.13 9.08
C LYS A 226 -4.66 -18.80 8.76
N LEU A 227 -4.94 -17.56 8.34
CA LEU A 227 -6.30 -17.17 7.95
C LEU A 227 -6.76 -17.87 6.65
N LYS A 228 -5.85 -18.20 5.74
CA LYS A 228 -6.15 -18.95 4.51
C LYS A 228 -6.45 -20.44 4.77
N GLU A 229 -5.91 -20.99 5.84
CA GLU A 229 -6.07 -22.40 6.21
C GLU A 229 -7.39 -22.68 6.98
N MET A 230 -8.14 -21.66 7.31
CA MET A 230 -9.42 -21.72 8.00
C MET A 230 -10.59 -21.84 7.02
#